data_596c448a7fbf29dfb0a86a70d7aa31cd
#
_entry.id   596c448a7fbf29dfb0a86a70d7aa31cd
#
_cell.length_a   1.000
_cell.length_b   1.000
_cell.length_c   1.000
_cell.angle_alpha   90.00
_cell.angle_beta   90.00
_cell.angle_gamma   90.00
#
_symmetry.space_group_name_H-M   'P 1'
#
loop_
_entity.id
_entity.type
_entity.pdbx_description
1 polymer ?
#
loop_
_entity_poly.entity_id
_entity_poly.type
_entity_poly.pdbx_seq_one_letter_code
_entity_poly.pdbx_strand_id
1 'polypeptide(L)'
;MARSDLPDTAVARRHQHARLFHDRGRMRIGLLGGSFNPAHEGHLHVTHLARRALGLDQVWWMVSPQNPLKTSRDMAPLDMRLMQARQMTAGIPWIRVFAPEAGFRTNLTHATVRVLRQRCPRHRFCWLMGADNLQGFGRWQHHDIIAQTVPIAVLDRPGYSYKSINAGRRLLKGRKSAARFRMMALG
;
A
#
# COMPACT_ATOMS: atom_id res chain seq x y z
N MET A 1 -35.40 17.65 -20.69
CA MET A 1 -34.92 16.42 -20.02
C MET A 1 -33.49 16.17 -20.47
N ALA A 2 -32.52 16.61 -19.70
CA ALA A 2 -31.09 16.43 -19.98
C ALA A 2 -30.63 15.15 -19.27
N ARG A 3 -30.18 14.15 -20.04
CA ARG A 3 -29.52 12.94 -19.48
C ARG A 3 -28.16 13.37 -18.95
N SER A 4 -27.96 13.17 -17.65
CA SER A 4 -26.68 13.36 -17.00
C SER A 4 -25.72 12.23 -17.44
N ASP A 5 -24.84 12.52 -18.39
CA ASP A 5 -23.71 11.65 -18.75
C ASP A 5 -22.66 11.70 -17.66
N LEU A 6 -22.91 10.97 -16.56
CA LEU A 6 -21.84 10.59 -15.65
C LEU A 6 -21.04 9.47 -16.32
N PRO A 7 -19.74 9.62 -16.53
CA PRO A 7 -18.91 8.58 -17.13
C PRO A 7 -19.01 7.30 -16.29
N ASP A 8 -19.25 6.18 -16.94
CA ASP A 8 -19.31 4.86 -16.33
C ASP A 8 -18.06 4.63 -15.47
N THR A 9 -18.25 4.64 -14.15
CA THR A 9 -17.18 4.54 -13.17
C THR A 9 -16.35 3.26 -13.33
N ALA A 10 -16.91 2.21 -13.91
CA ALA A 10 -16.22 0.95 -14.18
C ALA A 10 -15.22 1.07 -15.35
N VAL A 11 -15.58 1.84 -16.40
CA VAL A 11 -14.70 2.10 -17.55
C VAL A 11 -13.53 3.02 -17.12
N ALA A 12 -13.82 4.07 -16.38
CA ALA A 12 -12.79 4.96 -15.83
C ALA A 12 -11.80 4.21 -14.91
N ARG A 13 -12.30 3.27 -14.11
CA ARG A 13 -11.47 2.39 -13.26
C ARG A 13 -10.56 1.48 -14.08
N ARG A 14 -11.06 0.87 -15.17
CA ARG A 14 -10.26 0.02 -16.07
C ARG A 14 -9.13 0.79 -16.76
N HIS A 15 -9.41 1.99 -17.27
CA HIS A 15 -8.41 2.83 -17.92
C HIS A 15 -7.33 3.33 -16.96
N GLN A 16 -7.68 3.64 -15.71
CA GLN A 16 -6.73 4.07 -14.70
C GLN A 16 -5.78 2.94 -14.28
N HIS A 17 -6.29 1.70 -14.17
CA HIS A 17 -5.46 0.51 -13.96
C HIS A 17 -4.53 0.23 -15.15
N ALA A 18 -5.02 0.36 -16.37
CA ALA A 18 -4.22 0.13 -17.57
C ALA A 18 -3.01 1.08 -17.64
N ARG A 19 -3.20 2.37 -17.35
CA ARG A 19 -2.10 3.37 -17.39
C ARG A 19 -1.00 3.12 -16.36
N LEU A 20 -1.30 2.53 -15.20
CA LEU A 20 -0.30 2.21 -14.19
C LEU A 20 0.73 1.17 -14.67
N PHE A 21 0.34 0.31 -15.60
CA PHE A 21 1.18 -0.79 -16.09
C PHE A 21 1.90 -0.49 -17.41
N HIS A 22 1.67 0.67 -18.02
CA HIS A 22 2.27 1.05 -19.30
C HIS A 22 3.58 1.85 -19.17
N ASP A 23 4.04 2.10 -17.95
CA ASP A 23 5.31 2.78 -17.75
C ASP A 23 6.46 1.84 -18.13
N ARG A 24 7.20 2.20 -19.17
CA ARG A 24 8.29 1.38 -19.73
C ARG A 24 9.58 1.49 -18.92
N GLY A 25 9.65 2.39 -17.97
CA GLY A 25 10.83 2.64 -17.13
C GLY A 25 10.99 1.61 -16.00
N ARG A 26 12.18 1.63 -15.39
CA ARG A 26 12.47 0.89 -14.16
C ARG A 26 12.36 1.84 -12.98
N MET A 27 11.35 1.66 -12.14
CA MET A 27 11.12 2.50 -10.96
C MET A 27 11.24 1.71 -9.67
N ARG A 28 11.61 2.43 -8.60
CA ARG A 28 11.51 1.98 -7.21
C ARG A 28 10.19 2.50 -6.64
N ILE A 29 9.29 1.59 -6.30
CA ILE A 29 7.93 1.91 -5.91
C ILE A 29 7.65 1.40 -4.50
N GLY A 30 7.24 2.32 -3.61
CA GLY A 30 6.70 1.96 -2.30
C GLY A 30 5.22 1.59 -2.41
N LEU A 31 4.83 0.47 -1.84
CA LEU A 31 3.43 0.03 -1.76
C LEU A 31 2.92 0.30 -0.35
N LEU A 32 2.03 1.26 -0.19
CA LEU A 32 1.35 1.56 1.07
C LEU A 32 -0.10 1.09 0.99
N GLY A 33 -0.39 -0.04 1.62
CA GLY A 33 -1.75 -0.59 1.70
C GLY A 33 -2.46 -0.15 2.98
N GLY A 34 -3.75 0.08 2.86
CA GLY A 34 -4.58 0.44 4.01
C GLY A 34 -6.05 0.63 3.67
N SER A 35 -6.89 0.73 4.70
CA SER A 35 -8.30 1.08 4.51
C SER A 35 -8.49 2.54 4.10
N PHE A 36 -7.57 3.43 4.51
CA PHE A 36 -7.69 4.89 4.32
C PHE A 36 -9.07 5.40 4.69
N ASN A 37 -9.50 5.12 5.92
CA ASN A 37 -10.85 5.39 6.44
C ASN A 37 -10.80 6.26 7.71
N PRO A 38 -10.61 7.58 7.59
CA PRO A 38 -10.17 8.31 6.39
C PRO A 38 -8.66 8.23 6.13
N ALA A 39 -8.23 8.76 4.98
CA ALA A 39 -6.84 9.14 4.77
C ALA A 39 -6.50 10.30 5.73
N HIS A 40 -5.26 10.34 6.26
CA HIS A 40 -4.84 11.36 7.23
C HIS A 40 -3.34 11.65 7.11
N GLU A 41 -2.88 12.72 7.76
CA GLU A 41 -1.49 13.19 7.73
C GLU A 41 -0.46 12.10 8.07
N GLY A 42 -0.79 11.16 8.94
CA GLY A 42 0.09 10.03 9.24
C GLY A 42 0.41 9.15 8.03
N HIS A 43 -0.50 9.07 7.03
CA HIS A 43 -0.21 8.37 5.77
C HIS A 43 0.76 9.17 4.90
N LEU A 44 0.58 10.49 4.82
CA LEU A 44 1.52 11.38 4.11
C LEU A 44 2.89 11.36 4.76
N HIS A 45 2.96 11.46 6.08
CA HIS A 45 4.21 11.42 6.83
C HIS A 45 5.01 10.15 6.50
N VAL A 46 4.41 8.97 6.66
CA VAL A 46 5.03 7.68 6.32
C VAL A 46 5.46 7.65 4.84
N THR A 47 4.67 8.21 3.96
CA THR A 47 4.94 8.26 2.52
C THR A 47 6.16 9.13 2.19
N HIS A 48 6.23 10.34 2.72
CA HIS A 48 7.37 11.24 2.54
C HIS A 48 8.65 10.67 3.11
N LEU A 49 8.56 10.12 4.31
CA LEU A 49 9.67 9.50 5.01
C LEU A 49 10.24 8.32 4.22
N ALA A 50 9.36 7.41 3.78
CA ALA A 50 9.77 6.27 2.97
C ALA A 50 10.41 6.69 1.65
N ARG A 51 9.82 7.69 0.97
CA ARG A 51 10.36 8.17 -0.30
C ARG A 51 11.78 8.68 -0.16
N ARG A 52 12.04 9.53 0.83
CA ARG A 52 13.39 10.09 1.08
C ARG A 52 14.39 9.01 1.46
N ALA A 53 14.02 8.18 2.41
CA ALA A 53 14.93 7.20 3.01
C ALA A 53 15.26 6.01 2.10
N LEU A 54 14.35 5.62 1.23
CA LEU A 54 14.53 4.50 0.30
C LEU A 54 14.83 4.97 -1.13
N GLY A 55 14.81 6.28 -1.38
CA GLY A 55 14.97 6.86 -2.71
C GLY A 55 13.92 6.33 -3.69
N LEU A 56 12.66 6.35 -3.28
CA LEU A 56 11.56 5.86 -4.12
C LEU A 56 11.21 6.89 -5.21
N ASP A 57 10.96 6.38 -6.41
CA ASP A 57 10.47 7.21 -7.50
C ASP A 57 8.98 7.54 -7.32
N GLN A 58 8.20 6.56 -6.86
CA GLN A 58 6.78 6.70 -6.58
C GLN A 58 6.39 5.97 -5.30
N VAL A 59 5.26 6.40 -4.71
CA VAL A 59 4.55 5.63 -3.67
C VAL A 59 3.11 5.41 -4.13
N TRP A 60 2.69 4.16 -4.09
CA TRP A 60 1.35 3.74 -4.46
C TRP A 60 0.50 3.52 -3.21
N TRP A 61 -0.51 4.36 -3.04
CA TRP A 61 -1.52 4.19 -2.01
C TRP A 61 -2.58 3.21 -2.52
N MET A 62 -2.58 2.03 -1.96
CA MET A 62 -3.49 0.95 -2.33
C MET A 62 -4.64 0.91 -1.34
N VAL A 63 -5.78 1.51 -1.71
CA VAL A 63 -6.99 1.54 -0.87
C VAL A 63 -7.67 0.18 -0.92
N SER A 64 -7.70 -0.52 0.21
CA SER A 64 -8.35 -1.84 0.31
C SER A 64 -9.87 -1.70 0.25
N PRO A 65 -10.59 -2.48 -0.58
CA PRO A 65 -12.04 -2.49 -0.60
C PRO A 65 -12.64 -2.84 0.76
N GLN A 66 -12.10 -3.89 1.38
CA GLN A 66 -12.47 -4.33 2.73
C GLN A 66 -11.25 -4.91 3.42
N ASN A 67 -11.00 -4.48 4.65
CA ASN A 67 -9.99 -5.12 5.48
C ASN A 67 -10.64 -6.32 6.19
N PRO A 68 -10.21 -7.57 5.94
CA PRO A 68 -10.79 -8.77 6.56
C PRO A 68 -10.74 -8.76 8.09
N LEU A 69 -9.87 -7.93 8.68
CA LEU A 69 -9.69 -7.80 10.13
C LEU A 69 -10.53 -6.68 10.76
N LYS A 70 -11.32 -5.94 9.96
CA LYS A 70 -12.20 -4.86 10.45
C LYS A 70 -13.65 -5.17 10.14
N THR A 71 -14.53 -4.82 11.08
CA THR A 71 -15.99 -4.87 10.87
C THR A 71 -16.40 -3.89 9.79
N SER A 72 -17.30 -4.30 8.90
CA SER A 72 -17.76 -3.48 7.77
C SER A 72 -18.65 -2.30 8.19
N ARG A 73 -19.21 -2.31 9.42
CA ARG A 73 -20.19 -1.32 9.89
C ARG A 73 -19.67 0.11 9.95
N ASP A 74 -18.37 0.29 10.21
CA ASP A 74 -17.77 1.62 10.43
C ASP A 74 -16.89 2.07 9.26
N MET A 75 -16.97 1.39 8.11
CA MET A 75 -16.13 1.70 6.95
C MET A 75 -16.90 2.47 5.90
N ALA A 76 -16.42 3.69 5.58
CA ALA A 76 -16.95 4.48 4.49
C ALA A 76 -16.85 3.73 3.14
N PRO A 77 -17.76 3.99 2.19
CA PRO A 77 -17.71 3.41 0.85
C PRO A 77 -16.34 3.58 0.19
N LEU A 78 -15.92 2.58 -0.58
CA LEU A 78 -14.60 2.59 -1.24
C LEU A 78 -14.37 3.85 -2.08
N ASP A 79 -15.39 4.29 -2.81
CA ASP A 79 -15.28 5.47 -3.69
C ASP A 79 -15.06 6.76 -2.91
N MET A 80 -15.70 6.91 -1.74
CA MET A 80 -15.45 8.04 -0.84
C MET A 80 -14.01 8.02 -0.30
N ARG A 81 -13.52 6.86 0.13
CA ARG A 81 -12.15 6.71 0.63
C ARG A 81 -11.10 6.99 -0.44
N LEU A 82 -11.35 6.53 -1.67
CA LEU A 82 -10.51 6.84 -2.83
C LEU A 82 -10.52 8.34 -3.15
N MET A 83 -11.68 8.97 -3.12
CA MET A 83 -11.82 10.41 -3.36
C MET A 83 -11.03 11.21 -2.31
N GLN A 84 -11.23 10.93 -1.03
CA GLN A 84 -10.53 11.59 0.07
C GLN A 84 -9.00 11.39 -0.01
N ALA A 85 -8.55 10.17 -0.31
CA ALA A 85 -7.13 9.89 -0.47
C ALA A 85 -6.52 10.64 -1.66
N ARG A 86 -7.26 10.80 -2.78
CA ARG A 86 -6.83 11.59 -3.94
C ARG A 86 -6.81 13.08 -3.64
N GLN A 87 -7.80 13.61 -2.92
CA GLN A 87 -7.81 15.00 -2.49
C GLN A 87 -6.60 15.31 -1.60
N MET A 88 -6.30 14.44 -0.64
CA MET A 88 -5.16 14.59 0.25
C MET A 88 -3.82 14.58 -0.50
N THR A 89 -3.72 13.84 -1.59
CA THR A 89 -2.50 13.71 -2.40
C THR A 89 -2.49 14.62 -3.62
N ALA A 90 -3.48 15.52 -3.74
CA ALA A 90 -3.56 16.48 -4.84
C ALA A 90 -2.29 17.35 -4.87
N GLY A 91 -1.70 17.53 -6.06
CA GLY A 91 -0.45 18.26 -6.21
C GLY A 91 0.83 17.48 -5.90
N ILE A 92 0.73 16.20 -5.50
CA ILE A 92 1.90 15.33 -5.24
C ILE A 92 2.02 14.28 -6.36
N PRO A 93 2.70 14.57 -7.47
CA PRO A 93 2.64 13.76 -8.70
C PRO A 93 3.27 12.36 -8.57
N TRP A 94 4.12 12.15 -7.58
CA TRP A 94 4.76 10.86 -7.32
C TRP A 94 3.95 9.94 -6.38
N ILE A 95 2.77 10.38 -5.88
CA ILE A 95 1.82 9.51 -5.19
C ILE A 95 0.74 9.08 -6.17
N ARG A 96 0.49 7.78 -6.25
CA ARG A 96 -0.60 7.18 -7.04
C ARG A 96 -1.61 6.54 -6.12
N VAL A 97 -2.89 6.90 -6.23
CA VAL A 97 -3.99 6.38 -5.40
C VAL A 97 -4.94 5.53 -6.22
N PHE A 98 -5.10 4.28 -5.87
CA PHE A 98 -6.00 3.34 -6.57
C PHE A 98 -6.39 2.16 -5.67
N ALA A 99 -7.37 1.35 -6.10
CA ALA A 99 -7.82 0.13 -5.42
C ALA A 99 -7.49 -1.10 -6.28
N PRO A 100 -6.27 -1.65 -6.19
CA PRO A 100 -5.85 -2.77 -7.04
C PRO A 100 -6.70 -4.02 -6.81
N GLU A 101 -7.08 -4.27 -5.58
CA GLU A 101 -7.83 -5.45 -5.15
C GLU A 101 -9.21 -5.53 -5.82
N ALA A 102 -9.87 -4.39 -6.03
CA ALA A 102 -11.13 -4.32 -6.77
C ALA A 102 -10.97 -4.79 -8.23
N GLY A 103 -9.82 -4.47 -8.86
CA GLY A 103 -9.51 -4.89 -10.23
C GLY A 103 -8.95 -6.30 -10.34
N PHE A 104 -8.30 -6.81 -9.31
CA PHE A 104 -7.67 -8.15 -9.29
C PHE A 104 -8.58 -9.23 -8.71
N ARG A 105 -9.80 -8.86 -8.30
CA ARG A 105 -10.78 -9.77 -7.65
C ARG A 105 -10.19 -10.51 -6.46
N THR A 106 -9.41 -9.82 -5.63
CA THR A 106 -8.84 -10.33 -4.39
C THR A 106 -8.97 -9.27 -3.29
N ASN A 107 -9.01 -9.70 -2.05
CA ASN A 107 -8.90 -8.84 -0.87
C ASN A 107 -7.65 -9.19 -0.03
N LEU A 108 -6.73 -9.95 -0.63
CA LEU A 108 -5.56 -10.48 0.04
C LEU A 108 -4.28 -9.80 -0.45
N THR A 109 -3.56 -9.16 0.44
CA THR A 109 -2.33 -8.41 0.14
C THR A 109 -1.28 -9.25 -0.60
N HIS A 110 -1.07 -10.52 -0.19
CA HIS A 110 -0.09 -11.37 -0.87
C HIS A 110 -0.43 -11.63 -2.34
N ALA A 111 -1.72 -11.81 -2.66
CA ALA A 111 -2.16 -12.00 -4.04
C ALA A 111 -1.97 -10.72 -4.86
N THR A 112 -2.33 -9.56 -4.29
CA THR A 112 -2.12 -8.24 -4.90
C THR A 112 -0.64 -8.01 -5.24
N VAL A 113 0.26 -8.25 -4.29
CA VAL A 113 1.70 -8.06 -4.49
C VAL A 113 2.25 -8.99 -5.57
N ARG A 114 1.79 -10.25 -5.63
CA ARG A 114 2.16 -11.18 -6.69
C ARG A 114 1.74 -10.70 -8.07
N VAL A 115 0.48 -10.26 -8.21
CA VAL A 115 -0.02 -9.72 -9.48
C VAL A 115 0.78 -8.48 -9.91
N LEU A 116 1.09 -7.57 -8.99
CA LEU A 116 1.91 -6.40 -9.29
C LEU A 116 3.31 -6.80 -9.80
N ARG A 117 3.96 -7.75 -9.14
CA ARG A 117 5.26 -8.28 -9.58
C ARG A 117 5.22 -8.89 -10.97
N GLN A 118 4.15 -9.61 -11.30
CA GLN A 118 3.97 -10.24 -12.63
C GLN A 118 3.70 -9.20 -13.71
N ARG A 119 2.84 -8.21 -13.43
CA ARG A 119 2.45 -7.17 -14.40
C ARG A 119 3.51 -6.10 -14.60
N CYS A 120 4.33 -5.85 -13.60
CA CYS A 120 5.38 -4.83 -13.62
C CYS A 120 6.76 -5.43 -13.29
N PRO A 121 7.28 -6.38 -14.07
CA PRO A 121 8.50 -7.11 -13.73
C PRO A 121 9.75 -6.22 -13.70
N ARG A 122 9.73 -5.07 -14.38
CA ARG A 122 10.83 -4.10 -14.39
C ARG A 122 10.89 -3.24 -13.13
N HIS A 123 9.77 -3.03 -12.42
CA HIS A 123 9.73 -2.22 -11.21
C HIS A 123 10.29 -2.97 -10.00
N ARG A 124 10.86 -2.22 -9.08
CA ARG A 124 11.30 -2.71 -7.77
C ARG A 124 10.31 -2.23 -6.72
N PHE A 125 9.55 -3.15 -6.16
CA PHE A 125 8.58 -2.86 -5.13
C PHE A 125 9.16 -3.02 -3.73
N CYS A 126 8.69 -2.18 -2.78
CA CYS A 126 8.91 -2.30 -1.36
C CYS A 126 7.57 -2.09 -0.64
N TRP A 127 7.19 -3.03 0.23
CA TRP A 127 6.01 -2.87 1.07
C TRP A 127 6.30 -1.90 2.21
N LEU A 128 5.47 -0.87 2.37
CA LEU A 128 5.59 0.14 3.41
C LEU A 128 4.55 -0.11 4.50
N MET A 129 4.94 -0.03 5.76
CA MET A 129 4.01 -0.08 6.89
C MET A 129 4.52 0.76 8.06
N GLY A 130 3.58 1.33 8.82
CA GLY A 130 3.93 1.94 10.11
C GLY A 130 4.23 0.88 11.16
N ALA A 131 4.99 1.25 12.18
CA ALA A 131 5.34 0.37 13.30
C ALA A 131 4.12 -0.18 14.04
N ASP A 132 3.02 0.57 14.06
CA ASP A 132 1.71 0.18 14.59
C ASP A 132 1.14 -1.06 13.88
N ASN A 133 1.28 -1.13 12.57
CA ASN A 133 0.80 -2.25 11.76
C ASN A 133 1.67 -3.51 11.88
N LEU A 134 2.93 -3.35 12.27
CA LEU A 134 3.85 -4.47 12.42
C LEU A 134 3.41 -5.48 13.49
N GLN A 135 2.79 -5.00 14.58
CA GLN A 135 2.25 -5.88 15.64
C GLN A 135 1.15 -6.80 15.11
N GLY A 136 0.36 -6.32 14.14
CA GLY A 136 -0.72 -7.07 13.51
C GLY A 136 -0.29 -7.89 12.29
N PHE A 137 0.93 -7.69 11.78
CA PHE A 137 1.36 -8.26 10.51
C PHE A 137 1.35 -9.80 10.51
N GLY A 138 1.69 -10.44 11.63
CA GLY A 138 1.63 -11.89 11.76
C GLY A 138 0.23 -12.51 11.63
N ARG A 139 -0.84 -11.70 11.79
CA ARG A 139 -2.23 -12.12 11.60
C ARG A 139 -2.72 -11.98 10.15
N TRP A 140 -1.92 -11.33 9.28
CA TRP A 140 -2.27 -11.22 7.87
C TRP A 140 -2.13 -12.59 7.19
N GLN A 141 -3.13 -12.94 6.41
CA GLN A 141 -3.08 -14.18 5.65
C GLN A 141 -1.84 -14.20 4.74
N HIS A 142 -1.08 -15.26 4.84
CA HIS A 142 0.14 -15.44 4.05
C HIS A 142 1.16 -14.28 4.15
N HIS A 143 1.31 -13.72 5.35
CA HIS A 143 2.29 -12.64 5.61
C HIS A 143 3.72 -13.04 5.23
N ASP A 144 4.05 -14.31 5.33
CA ASP A 144 5.31 -14.90 4.90
C ASP A 144 5.52 -14.80 3.38
N ILE A 145 4.46 -15.00 2.58
CA ILE A 145 4.52 -14.83 1.13
C ILE A 145 4.77 -13.36 0.77
N ILE A 146 4.16 -12.40 1.48
CA ILE A 146 4.43 -10.98 1.27
C ILE A 146 5.93 -10.70 1.50
N ALA A 147 6.46 -11.16 2.64
CA ALA A 147 7.86 -10.96 3.01
C ALA A 147 8.86 -11.64 2.05
N GLN A 148 8.46 -12.75 1.41
CA GLN A 148 9.26 -13.42 0.37
C GLN A 148 9.18 -12.73 -0.99
N THR A 149 8.08 -12.05 -1.28
CA THR A 149 7.82 -11.45 -2.59
C THR A 149 8.44 -10.07 -2.75
N VAL A 150 8.42 -9.24 -1.68
CA VAL A 150 8.94 -7.86 -1.69
C VAL A 150 9.64 -7.54 -0.37
N PRO A 151 10.66 -6.67 -0.39
CA PRO A 151 11.21 -6.08 0.84
C PRO A 151 10.12 -5.35 1.62
N ILE A 152 10.20 -5.38 2.95
CA ILE A 152 9.29 -4.65 3.84
C ILE A 152 10.09 -3.54 4.54
N ALA A 153 9.61 -2.32 4.44
CA ALA A 153 10.10 -1.18 5.19
C ALA A 153 9.09 -0.83 6.29
N VAL A 154 9.56 -0.85 7.52
CA VAL A 154 8.78 -0.40 8.67
C VAL A 154 9.27 0.98 9.06
N LEU A 155 8.32 1.90 9.11
CA LEU A 155 8.56 3.31 9.36
C LEU A 155 8.06 3.64 10.75
N ASP A 156 8.87 4.33 11.52
CA ASP A 156 8.50 4.73 12.87
C ASP A 156 7.43 5.81 12.82
N ARG A 157 6.59 5.82 13.85
CA ARG A 157 5.63 6.89 14.12
C ARG A 157 5.95 7.46 15.48
N PRO A 158 5.92 8.77 15.68
CA PRO A 158 6.06 9.37 17.00
C PRO A 158 5.12 8.69 18.01
N GLY A 159 5.68 8.20 19.13
CA GLY A 159 4.93 7.51 20.17
C GLY A 159 4.90 5.97 20.10
N TYR A 160 5.43 5.34 19.06
CA TYR A 160 5.55 3.88 18.97
C TYR A 160 6.98 3.42 19.26
N SER A 161 7.15 2.67 20.33
CA SER A 161 8.46 2.30 20.86
C SER A 161 9.08 1.07 20.19
N TYR A 162 10.39 0.87 20.45
CA TYR A 162 11.21 -0.29 20.08
C TYR A 162 10.61 -1.69 20.32
N LYS A 163 9.55 -1.81 21.13
CA LYS A 163 8.84 -3.10 21.37
C LYS A 163 8.19 -3.65 20.11
N SER A 164 7.61 -2.80 19.28
CA SER A 164 6.98 -3.19 18.00
C SER A 164 8.00 -3.74 17.00
N ILE A 165 9.19 -3.20 17.05
CA ILE A 165 10.35 -3.52 16.24
C ILE A 165 10.87 -4.93 16.51
N ASN A 166 11.01 -5.29 17.79
CA ASN A 166 11.47 -6.60 18.21
C ASN A 166 10.44 -7.70 17.91
N ALA A 167 9.16 -7.40 17.98
CA ALA A 167 8.09 -8.33 17.57
C ALA A 167 8.19 -8.68 16.07
N GLY A 168 8.40 -7.67 15.21
CA GLY A 168 8.56 -7.90 13.76
C GLY A 168 9.85 -8.67 13.42
N ARG A 169 10.95 -8.38 14.10
CA ARG A 169 12.19 -9.15 13.95
C ARG A 169 12.02 -10.63 14.29
N ARG A 170 11.23 -10.95 15.31
CA ARG A 170 10.92 -12.34 15.69
C ARG A 170 10.10 -13.07 14.65
N LEU A 171 9.10 -12.42 14.06
CA LEU A 171 8.24 -12.98 13.01
C LEU A 171 9.03 -13.36 11.74
N LEU A 172 10.13 -12.65 11.48
CA LEU A 172 10.95 -12.82 10.27
C LEU A 172 12.27 -13.58 10.54
N LYS A 173 12.56 -13.90 11.82
CA LYS A 173 13.76 -14.64 12.22
C LYS A 173 13.60 -16.12 11.85
N GLY A 174 14.56 -16.68 11.10
CA GLY A 174 14.63 -18.11 10.82
C GLY A 174 14.14 -18.54 9.43
N ARG A 175 13.67 -17.63 8.59
CA ARG A 175 13.32 -17.96 7.21
C ARG A 175 14.41 -17.48 6.25
N LYS A 176 14.87 -18.37 5.35
CA LYS A 176 15.74 -18.04 4.21
C LYS A 176 14.95 -17.14 3.26
N SER A 177 14.61 -15.94 3.72
CA SER A 177 13.83 -14.97 2.97
C SER A 177 14.77 -14.00 2.30
N ALA A 178 14.63 -13.80 1.01
CA ALA A 178 15.20 -12.70 0.26
C ALA A 178 14.66 -11.33 0.72
N ALA A 179 13.76 -11.32 1.69
CA ALA A 179 13.20 -10.12 2.29
C ALA A 179 14.28 -9.40 3.09
N ARG A 180 14.89 -8.40 2.47
CA ARG A 180 15.69 -7.41 3.19
C ARG A 180 14.73 -6.55 4.00
N PHE A 181 14.51 -6.96 5.25
CA PHE A 181 13.82 -6.14 6.23
C PHE A 181 14.71 -4.93 6.53
N ARG A 182 14.34 -3.77 6.03
CA ARG A 182 14.93 -2.50 6.41
C ARG A 182 13.99 -1.82 7.40
N MET A 183 14.39 -1.86 8.64
CA MET A 183 13.81 -1.00 9.65
C MET A 183 14.52 0.33 9.59
N MET A 184 13.75 1.38 9.42
CA MET A 184 14.23 2.75 9.44
C MET A 184 13.51 3.45 10.58
N ALA A 185 14.19 3.45 11.75
CA ALA A 185 13.88 4.43 12.77
C ALA A 185 14.44 5.76 12.25
N LEU A 186 13.57 6.68 11.93
CA LEU A 186 13.95 8.03 11.54
C LEU A 186 13.46 8.94 12.65
N GLY A 187 14.40 9.35 13.49
CA GLY A 187 14.24 10.46 14.40
C GLY A 187 14.09 11.77 13.65
#